data_5439509fe9b68210f4f4a8e532d0a965
#
_entry.id   5439509fe9b68210f4f4a8e532d0a965
#
_cell.length_a   1.000
_cell.length_b   1.000
_cell.length_c   1.000
_cell.angle_alpha   90.00
_cell.angle_beta   90.00
_cell.angle_gamma   90.00
#
_symmetry.space_group_name_H-M   'P 1'
#
loop_
_entity.id
_entity.type
_entity.pdbx_description
1 polymer ?
#
loop_
_entity_poly.entity_id
_entity_poly.type
_entity_poly.pdbx_seq_one_letter_code
_entity_poly.pdbx_strand_id
1 'polypeptide(L)'
;GIRQSHIFSIASCIIVTLETKERKWITQTRRILSYGTDMWKLDRLNDLSRRICATQPSFEVIDREYEKILKGPTYSPAVQCGIYAMTAGAFAIFFGGNLWDGFASLFVGALIRVTLYALSAIKLKAIFSNILCSLISGMACILVCYLGIGQHVEMIMIGNIMLLIPGVLMTNSFRDFISGDMISGLLHFSEAMITAICVAAGFILSKILLGGML
;
A
#
# COMPACT_ATOMS: atom_id res chain seq x y z
N GLY A 1 -10.42 35.35 10.11
CA GLY A 1 -10.32 33.97 10.61
C GLY A 1 -11.51 33.12 10.17
N ILE A 2 -11.40 31.82 10.33
CA ILE A 2 -12.43 30.84 10.00
C ILE A 2 -13.34 30.68 11.23
N ARG A 3 -14.65 30.65 11.02
CA ARG A 3 -15.65 30.38 12.05
C ARG A 3 -16.02 28.91 12.14
N GLN A 4 -16.23 28.28 10.98
CA GLN A 4 -16.62 26.90 10.87
C GLN A 4 -16.01 26.28 9.61
N SER A 5 -15.67 25.00 9.68
CA SER A 5 -15.17 24.24 8.54
C SER A 5 -15.92 22.92 8.41
N HIS A 6 -16.32 22.59 7.20
CA HIS A 6 -16.88 21.29 6.84
C HIS A 6 -15.98 20.66 5.82
N ILE A 7 -15.56 19.42 6.09
CA ILE A 7 -14.68 18.66 5.19
C ILE A 7 -15.41 17.37 4.84
N PHE A 8 -15.57 17.15 3.55
CA PHE A 8 -16.05 15.88 3.00
C PHE A 8 -14.96 15.28 2.12
N SER A 9 -14.51 14.08 2.44
CA SER A 9 -13.43 13.40 1.74
C SER A 9 -13.87 12.00 1.35
N ILE A 10 -13.68 11.67 0.07
CA ILE A 10 -13.84 10.33 -0.48
C ILE A 10 -12.56 9.95 -1.23
N ALA A 11 -12.38 8.68 -1.60
CA ALA A 11 -11.17 8.19 -2.26
C ALA A 11 -10.73 8.98 -3.50
N SER A 12 -11.66 9.67 -4.20
CA SER A 12 -11.38 10.39 -5.45
C SER A 12 -11.47 11.92 -5.34
N CYS A 13 -11.97 12.47 -4.22
CA CYS A 13 -12.27 13.90 -4.12
C CYS A 13 -12.27 14.38 -2.67
N ILE A 14 -11.77 15.59 -2.46
CA ILE A 14 -11.91 16.33 -1.20
C ILE A 14 -12.68 17.62 -1.47
N ILE A 15 -13.72 17.85 -0.67
CA ILE A 15 -14.51 19.08 -0.67
C ILE A 15 -14.32 19.74 0.68
N VAL A 16 -13.85 20.97 0.68
CA VAL A 16 -13.67 21.79 1.89
C VAL A 16 -14.54 23.03 1.78
N THR A 17 -15.44 23.20 2.75
CA THR A 17 -16.27 24.39 2.86
C THR A 17 -15.94 25.13 4.15
N LEU A 18 -15.62 26.40 4.03
CA LEU A 18 -15.21 27.25 5.14
C LEU A 18 -16.21 28.41 5.29
N GLU A 19 -16.62 28.70 6.52
CA GLU A 19 -17.33 29.91 6.87
C GLU A 19 -16.33 30.92 7.45
N THR A 20 -16.24 32.09 6.82
CA THR A 20 -15.42 33.20 7.33
C THR A 20 -16.12 33.93 8.45
N LYS A 21 -15.40 34.75 9.25
CA LYS A 21 -16.00 35.66 10.27
C LYS A 21 -17.05 36.59 9.70
N GLU A 22 -16.95 36.95 8.43
CA GLU A 22 -17.89 37.78 7.69
C GLU A 22 -19.13 37.04 7.20
N ARG A 23 -19.33 35.77 7.62
CA ARG A 23 -20.42 34.89 7.17
C ARG A 23 -20.43 34.58 5.67
N LYS A 24 -19.27 34.67 5.00
CA LYS A 24 -19.11 34.23 3.62
C LYS A 24 -18.71 32.77 3.60
N TRP A 25 -19.36 31.99 2.74
CA TRP A 25 -19.03 30.59 2.48
C TRP A 25 -18.10 30.47 1.29
N ILE A 26 -17.00 29.78 1.48
CA ILE A 26 -16.02 29.47 0.44
C ILE A 26 -15.90 27.96 0.36
N THR A 27 -16.21 27.42 -0.82
CA THR A 27 -16.07 25.98 -1.08
C THR A 27 -14.98 25.75 -2.10
N GLN A 28 -14.06 24.84 -1.80
CA GLN A 28 -13.05 24.35 -2.73
C GLN A 28 -13.16 22.85 -2.87
N THR A 29 -13.07 22.38 -4.12
CA THR A 29 -13.06 20.96 -4.47
C THR A 29 -11.72 20.62 -5.11
N ARG A 30 -11.10 19.52 -4.68
CA ARG A 30 -9.87 18.99 -5.25
C ARG A 30 -10.04 17.53 -5.58
N ARG A 31 -9.70 17.15 -6.82
CA ARG A 31 -9.67 15.76 -7.25
C ARG A 31 -8.39 15.10 -6.77
N ILE A 32 -8.51 13.89 -6.23
CA ILE A 32 -7.37 13.04 -5.89
C ILE A 32 -7.05 12.18 -7.12
N LEU A 33 -5.88 12.38 -7.71
CA LEU A 33 -5.45 11.65 -8.92
C LEU A 33 -4.73 10.34 -8.60
N SER A 34 -4.03 10.32 -7.47
CA SER A 34 -3.35 9.14 -6.96
C SER A 34 -3.22 9.27 -5.45
N TYR A 35 -3.24 8.16 -4.75
CA TYR A 35 -2.98 8.10 -3.33
C TYR A 35 -2.09 6.90 -3.01
N GLY A 36 -1.45 6.96 -1.87
CA GLY A 36 -0.58 5.92 -1.33
C GLY A 36 -0.42 6.11 0.16
N THR A 37 0.04 5.09 0.83
CA THR A 37 0.26 5.14 2.27
C THR A 37 1.75 5.35 2.55
N ASP A 38 2.09 6.54 3.04
CA ASP A 38 3.41 6.89 3.54
C ASP A 38 3.28 7.24 5.03
N MET A 39 3.55 6.27 5.89
CA MET A 39 3.36 6.40 7.34
C MET A 39 4.27 7.48 7.94
N TRP A 40 5.48 7.68 7.40
CA TRP A 40 6.38 8.73 7.86
C TRP A 40 5.79 10.12 7.58
N LYS A 41 5.30 10.35 6.37
CA LYS A 41 4.65 11.62 6.01
C LYS A 41 3.38 11.85 6.81
N LEU A 42 2.58 10.79 7.00
CA LEU A 42 1.35 10.86 7.79
C LEU A 42 1.63 11.29 9.23
N ASP A 43 2.63 10.70 9.88
CA ASP A 43 3.06 11.05 11.24
C ASP A 43 3.51 12.52 11.32
N ARG A 44 4.36 12.96 10.40
CA ARG A 44 4.87 14.33 10.35
C ARG A 44 3.79 15.38 10.05
N LEU A 45 2.85 15.06 9.16
CA LEU A 45 1.71 15.95 8.86
C LEU A 45 0.77 16.05 10.06
N ASN A 46 0.56 14.96 10.77
CA ASN A 46 -0.25 14.95 11.98
C ASN A 46 0.40 15.78 13.10
N ASP A 47 1.71 15.67 13.30
CA ASP A 47 2.47 16.50 14.24
C ASP A 47 2.42 17.99 13.83
N LEU A 48 2.61 18.31 12.55
CA LEU A 48 2.47 19.65 12.03
C LEU A 48 1.07 20.24 12.31
N SER A 49 0.02 19.45 12.06
CA SER A 49 -1.36 19.86 12.32
C SER A 49 -1.59 20.20 13.80
N ARG A 50 -1.10 19.37 14.71
CA ARG A 50 -1.19 19.62 16.17
C ARG A 50 -0.43 20.91 16.57
N ARG A 51 0.76 21.12 16.02
CA ARG A 51 1.55 22.33 16.28
C ARG A 51 0.84 23.59 15.76
N ILE A 52 0.24 23.54 14.57
CA ILE A 52 -0.55 24.66 14.02
C ILE A 52 -1.69 25.03 14.97
N CYS A 53 -2.42 24.03 15.49
CA CYS A 53 -3.50 24.28 16.43
C CYS A 53 -3.02 24.88 17.77
N ALA A 54 -1.85 24.45 18.25
CA ALA A 54 -1.32 24.88 19.54
C ALA A 54 -0.65 26.26 19.49
N THR A 55 0.11 26.57 18.44
CA THR A 55 1.00 27.75 18.40
C THR A 55 0.61 28.78 17.35
N GLN A 56 -0.31 28.46 16.44
CA GLN A 56 -0.78 29.33 15.34
C GLN A 56 0.36 30.05 14.61
N PRO A 57 1.35 29.32 14.05
CA PRO A 57 2.50 29.92 13.39
C PRO A 57 2.08 30.64 12.11
N SER A 58 2.95 31.49 11.56
CA SER A 58 2.71 32.19 10.30
C SER A 58 2.59 31.21 9.13
N PHE A 59 1.84 31.58 8.08
CA PHE A 59 1.67 30.77 6.87
C PHE A 59 3.01 30.38 6.23
N GLU A 60 4.00 31.27 6.24
CA GLU A 60 5.34 31.00 5.69
C GLU A 60 6.06 29.86 6.42
N VAL A 61 5.89 29.78 7.74
CA VAL A 61 6.46 28.70 8.57
C VAL A 61 5.75 27.38 8.25
N ILE A 62 4.41 27.42 8.12
CA ILE A 62 3.60 26.24 7.77
C ILE A 62 4.03 25.69 6.40
N ASP A 63 4.09 26.54 5.38
CA ASP A 63 4.49 26.14 4.02
C ASP A 63 5.90 25.56 3.98
N ARG A 64 6.84 26.16 4.69
CA ARG A 64 8.21 25.64 4.76
C ARG A 64 8.27 24.24 5.39
N GLU A 65 7.57 24.03 6.50
CA GLU A 65 7.53 22.73 7.15
C GLU A 65 6.77 21.67 6.31
N TYR A 66 5.68 22.07 5.66
CA TYR A 66 4.94 21.22 4.74
C TYR A 66 5.81 20.78 3.55
N GLU A 67 6.54 21.71 2.90
CA GLU A 67 7.46 21.41 1.82
C GLU A 67 8.61 20.46 2.24
N LYS A 68 9.14 20.63 3.47
CA LYS A 68 10.13 19.70 4.03
C LYS A 68 9.56 18.29 4.18
N ILE A 69 8.31 18.16 4.64
CA ILE A 69 7.65 16.86 4.80
C ILE A 69 7.41 16.22 3.43
N LEU A 70 6.98 16.99 2.42
CA LEU A 70 6.79 16.46 1.06
C LEU A 70 8.08 15.91 0.46
N LYS A 71 9.21 16.58 0.72
CA LYS A 71 10.57 16.18 0.28
C LYS A 71 11.25 15.18 1.23
N GLY A 72 10.50 14.60 2.16
CA GLY A 72 11.02 13.69 3.18
C GLY A 72 11.83 12.51 2.63
N PRO A 73 12.60 11.83 3.50
CA PRO A 73 13.50 10.77 3.08
C PRO A 73 12.73 9.62 2.45
N THR A 74 13.22 9.15 1.32
CA THR A 74 12.77 7.91 0.70
C THR A 74 13.85 6.83 0.85
N TYR A 75 13.44 5.61 1.20
CA TYR A 75 14.38 4.50 1.26
C TYR A 75 14.96 4.20 -0.12
N SER A 76 16.26 3.90 -0.16
CA SER A 76 16.91 3.50 -1.41
C SER A 76 16.27 2.21 -1.96
N PRO A 77 16.29 1.99 -3.29
CA PRO A 77 15.72 0.76 -3.88
C PRO A 77 16.30 -0.53 -3.29
N ALA A 78 17.59 -0.53 -2.96
CA ALA A 78 18.25 -1.67 -2.33
C ALA A 78 17.69 -1.99 -0.94
N VAL A 79 17.49 -0.96 -0.12
CA VAL A 79 16.88 -1.12 1.22
C VAL A 79 15.44 -1.63 1.10
N GLN A 80 14.69 -1.12 0.13
CA GLN A 80 13.32 -1.61 -0.12
C GLN A 80 13.31 -3.07 -0.55
N CYS A 81 14.21 -3.50 -1.43
CA CYS A 81 14.36 -4.91 -1.80
C CYS A 81 14.70 -5.78 -0.58
N GLY A 82 15.61 -5.32 0.29
CA GLY A 82 15.95 -6.02 1.52
C GLY A 82 14.75 -6.18 2.47
N ILE A 83 13.95 -5.12 2.65
CA ILE A 83 12.74 -5.17 3.47
C ILE A 83 11.73 -6.19 2.89
N TYR A 84 11.46 -6.14 1.60
CA TYR A 84 10.55 -7.08 0.94
C TYR A 84 11.03 -8.52 1.09
N ALA A 85 12.32 -8.77 0.84
CA ALA A 85 12.92 -10.08 1.01
C ALA A 85 12.74 -10.59 2.45
N MET A 86 13.19 -9.83 3.45
CA MET A 86 13.09 -10.23 4.85
C MET A 86 11.64 -10.48 5.28
N THR A 87 10.72 -9.63 4.84
CA THR A 87 9.29 -9.78 5.16
C THR A 87 8.73 -11.07 4.58
N ALA A 88 9.02 -11.39 3.31
CA ALA A 88 8.59 -12.63 2.67
C ALA A 88 9.13 -13.86 3.40
N GLY A 89 10.43 -13.87 3.70
CA GLY A 89 11.07 -14.97 4.41
C GLY A 89 10.51 -15.16 5.83
N ALA A 90 10.31 -14.07 6.56
CA ALA A 90 9.73 -14.11 7.90
C ALA A 90 8.29 -14.67 7.88
N PHE A 91 7.46 -14.25 6.93
CA PHE A 91 6.10 -14.77 6.80
C PHE A 91 6.07 -16.23 6.35
N ALA A 92 6.97 -16.66 5.46
CA ALA A 92 7.03 -18.07 5.07
C ALA A 92 7.31 -18.97 6.29
N ILE A 93 8.26 -18.58 7.15
CA ILE A 93 8.55 -19.32 8.39
C ILE A 93 7.37 -19.20 9.38
N PHE A 94 6.78 -18.02 9.53
CA PHE A 94 5.65 -17.78 10.44
C PHE A 94 4.45 -18.68 10.12
N PHE A 95 4.17 -18.94 8.85
CA PHE A 95 3.08 -19.81 8.41
C PHE A 95 3.43 -21.31 8.42
N GLY A 96 4.59 -21.68 8.95
CA GLY A 96 4.95 -23.07 9.18
C GLY A 96 5.97 -23.63 8.19
N GLY A 97 6.55 -22.79 7.32
CA GLY A 97 7.70 -23.16 6.49
C GLY A 97 8.97 -23.35 7.33
N ASN A 98 9.89 -24.12 6.80
CA ASN A 98 11.20 -24.31 7.40
C ASN A 98 12.19 -23.18 7.02
N LEU A 99 13.43 -23.24 7.52
CA LEU A 99 14.45 -22.24 7.22
C LEU A 99 14.80 -22.15 5.72
N TRP A 100 14.71 -23.27 4.99
CA TRP A 100 14.95 -23.30 3.54
C TRP A 100 13.84 -22.62 2.77
N ASP A 101 12.58 -22.79 3.20
CA ASP A 101 11.43 -22.08 2.64
C ASP A 101 11.53 -20.57 2.90
N GLY A 102 11.96 -20.19 4.11
CA GLY A 102 12.25 -18.81 4.43
C GLY A 102 13.34 -18.22 3.54
N PHE A 103 14.44 -18.96 3.34
CA PHE A 103 15.53 -18.54 2.46
C PHE A 103 15.09 -18.43 0.99
N ALA A 104 14.33 -19.40 0.48
CA ALA A 104 13.74 -19.32 -0.85
C ALA A 104 12.83 -18.12 -1.02
N SER A 105 12.01 -17.80 0.00
CA SER A 105 11.12 -16.64 0.01
C SER A 105 11.84 -15.31 -0.02
N LEU A 106 13.07 -15.20 0.51
CA LEU A 106 13.88 -13.99 0.41
C LEU A 106 14.09 -13.56 -1.07
N PHE A 107 14.42 -14.51 -1.92
CA PHE A 107 14.64 -14.25 -3.35
C PHE A 107 13.36 -13.81 -4.05
N VAL A 108 12.25 -14.51 -3.76
CA VAL A 108 10.96 -14.17 -4.37
C VAL A 108 10.46 -12.81 -3.87
N GLY A 109 10.63 -12.51 -2.58
CA GLY A 109 10.28 -11.19 -2.02
C GLY A 109 11.06 -10.05 -2.65
N ALA A 110 12.37 -10.22 -2.87
CA ALA A 110 13.18 -9.25 -3.62
C ALA A 110 12.69 -9.08 -5.07
N LEU A 111 12.36 -10.20 -5.74
CA LEU A 111 11.80 -10.20 -7.10
C LEU A 111 10.48 -9.44 -7.17
N ILE A 112 9.59 -9.61 -6.19
CA ILE A 112 8.33 -8.84 -6.09
C ILE A 112 8.63 -7.34 -6.12
N ARG A 113 9.59 -6.87 -5.31
CA ARG A 113 9.94 -5.44 -5.27
C ARG A 113 10.48 -4.93 -6.61
N VAL A 114 11.36 -5.70 -7.25
CA VAL A 114 11.90 -5.36 -8.57
C VAL A 114 10.79 -5.33 -9.62
N THR A 115 9.90 -6.32 -9.62
CA THR A 115 8.76 -6.39 -10.53
C THR A 115 7.82 -5.21 -10.36
N LEU A 116 7.45 -4.85 -9.14
CA LEU A 116 6.61 -3.69 -8.84
C LEU A 116 7.27 -2.39 -9.33
N TYR A 117 8.58 -2.25 -9.15
CA TYR A 117 9.33 -1.09 -9.64
C TYR A 117 9.30 -1.01 -11.17
N ALA A 118 9.56 -2.13 -11.86
CA ALA A 118 9.53 -2.19 -13.32
C ALA A 118 8.13 -1.88 -13.88
N LEU A 119 7.08 -2.45 -13.29
CA LEU A 119 5.71 -2.21 -13.71
C LEU A 119 5.26 -0.77 -13.46
N SER A 120 5.73 -0.14 -12.38
CA SER A 120 5.47 1.29 -12.12
C SER A 120 6.11 2.21 -13.15
N ALA A 121 7.30 1.85 -13.65
CA ALA A 121 7.99 2.61 -14.69
C ALA A 121 7.22 2.62 -16.03
N ILE A 122 6.49 1.55 -16.33
CA ILE A 122 5.65 1.42 -17.54
C ILE A 122 4.27 2.09 -17.34
N LYS A 123 3.97 2.61 -16.14
CA LYS A 123 2.68 3.25 -15.78
C LYS A 123 1.45 2.35 -16.02
N LEU A 124 1.58 1.05 -15.81
CA LEU A 124 0.46 0.13 -15.88
C LEU A 124 -0.59 0.44 -14.81
N LYS A 125 -1.86 0.22 -15.13
CA LYS A 125 -2.94 0.33 -14.15
C LYS A 125 -2.74 -0.70 -13.03
N ALA A 126 -3.08 -0.33 -11.79
CA ALA A 126 -2.86 -1.15 -10.59
C ALA A 126 -3.38 -2.58 -10.71
N ILE A 127 -4.57 -2.77 -11.31
CA ILE A 127 -5.18 -4.10 -11.53
C ILE A 127 -4.24 -5.01 -12.33
N PHE A 128 -3.77 -4.56 -13.49
CA PHE A 128 -2.87 -5.36 -14.33
C PHE A 128 -1.50 -5.57 -13.68
N SER A 129 -1.00 -4.54 -12.97
CA SER A 129 0.24 -4.62 -12.22
C SER A 129 0.18 -5.68 -11.13
N ASN A 130 -0.93 -5.77 -10.39
CA ASN A 130 -1.12 -6.76 -9.33
C ASN A 130 -1.22 -8.18 -9.89
N ILE A 131 -1.97 -8.39 -10.99
CA ILE A 131 -2.06 -9.71 -11.65
C ILE A 131 -0.70 -10.17 -12.16
N LEU A 132 0.03 -9.30 -12.87
CA LEU A 132 1.35 -9.66 -13.42
C LEU A 132 2.38 -9.91 -12.33
N CYS A 133 2.40 -9.06 -11.30
CA CYS A 133 3.33 -9.23 -10.19
C CYS A 133 3.07 -10.54 -9.44
N SER A 134 1.81 -10.86 -9.14
CA SER A 134 1.44 -12.10 -8.47
C SER A 134 1.66 -13.34 -9.34
N LEU A 135 1.43 -13.25 -10.66
CA LEU A 135 1.76 -14.34 -11.59
C LEU A 135 3.26 -14.63 -11.60
N ILE A 136 4.10 -13.61 -11.80
CA ILE A 136 5.56 -13.75 -11.81
C ILE A 136 6.06 -14.29 -10.46
N SER A 137 5.52 -13.78 -9.36
CA SER A 137 5.87 -14.22 -8.01
C SER A 137 5.50 -15.68 -7.76
N GLY A 138 4.29 -16.09 -8.19
CA GLY A 138 3.83 -17.46 -8.08
C GLY A 138 4.67 -18.44 -8.91
N MET A 139 5.03 -18.05 -10.13
CA MET A 139 5.95 -18.84 -10.96
C MET A 139 7.33 -18.95 -10.31
N ALA A 140 7.85 -17.88 -9.73
CA ALA A 140 9.11 -17.90 -9.01
C ALA A 140 9.06 -18.83 -7.77
N CYS A 141 7.96 -18.84 -7.02
CA CYS A 141 7.76 -19.76 -5.88
C CYS A 141 7.85 -21.24 -6.32
N ILE A 142 7.20 -21.59 -7.43
CA ILE A 142 7.25 -22.93 -7.99
C ILE A 142 8.69 -23.27 -8.44
N LEU A 143 9.34 -22.33 -9.13
CA LEU A 143 10.69 -22.53 -9.66
C LEU A 143 11.74 -22.75 -8.55
N VAL A 144 11.70 -21.98 -7.46
CA VAL A 144 12.65 -22.13 -6.34
C VAL A 144 12.48 -23.48 -5.63
N CYS A 145 11.25 -24.02 -5.57
CA CYS A 145 10.99 -25.40 -5.08
C CYS A 145 11.48 -26.45 -6.07
N TYR A 146 11.23 -26.28 -7.36
CA TYR A 146 11.71 -27.20 -8.40
C TYR A 146 13.25 -27.30 -8.41
N LEU A 147 13.93 -26.17 -8.15
CA LEU A 147 15.40 -26.13 -8.02
C LEU A 147 15.91 -26.73 -6.69
N GLY A 148 15.04 -27.18 -5.80
CA GLY A 148 15.40 -27.76 -4.51
C GLY A 148 15.87 -26.75 -3.46
N ILE A 149 15.69 -25.44 -3.68
CA ILE A 149 16.04 -24.40 -2.70
C ILE A 149 14.99 -24.34 -1.59
N GLY A 150 13.71 -24.45 -1.93
CA GLY A 150 12.58 -24.54 -0.99
C GLY A 150 11.99 -25.95 -0.99
N GLN A 151 11.27 -26.30 0.08
CA GLN A 151 10.68 -27.63 0.26
C GLN A 151 9.14 -27.60 0.22
N HIS A 152 8.53 -26.50 0.67
CA HIS A 152 7.07 -26.37 0.77
C HIS A 152 6.61 -25.14 -0.02
N VAL A 153 6.24 -25.38 -1.29
CA VAL A 153 5.82 -24.31 -2.21
C VAL A 153 4.67 -23.47 -1.64
N GLU A 154 3.77 -24.09 -0.90
CA GLU A 154 2.60 -23.43 -0.31
C GLU A 154 3.01 -22.41 0.76
N MET A 155 3.99 -22.74 1.61
CA MET A 155 4.49 -21.85 2.64
C MET A 155 5.24 -20.65 2.04
N ILE A 156 6.02 -20.91 0.98
CA ILE A 156 6.70 -19.88 0.21
C ILE A 156 5.67 -18.96 -0.47
N MET A 157 4.64 -19.53 -1.10
CA MET A 157 3.57 -18.73 -1.72
C MET A 157 2.84 -17.86 -0.71
N ILE A 158 2.41 -18.42 0.43
CA ILE A 158 1.70 -17.64 1.47
C ILE A 158 2.57 -16.50 1.98
N GLY A 159 3.86 -16.76 2.27
CA GLY A 159 4.80 -15.71 2.70
C GLY A 159 4.90 -14.55 1.71
N ASN A 160 4.93 -14.86 0.43
CA ASN A 160 5.04 -13.85 -0.64
C ASN A 160 3.70 -13.16 -0.97
N ILE A 161 2.57 -13.87 -0.86
CA ILE A 161 1.23 -13.27 -0.99
C ILE A 161 1.03 -12.15 0.03
N MET A 162 1.52 -12.30 1.26
CA MET A 162 1.40 -11.29 2.32
C MET A 162 1.94 -9.91 1.93
N LEU A 163 2.93 -9.86 1.04
CA LEU A 163 3.47 -8.59 0.52
C LEU A 163 2.52 -7.85 -0.43
N LEU A 164 1.58 -8.56 -1.04
CA LEU A 164 0.67 -8.05 -2.06
C LEU A 164 -0.77 -7.86 -1.53
N ILE A 165 -1.10 -8.43 -0.37
CA ILE A 165 -2.43 -8.30 0.23
C ILE A 165 -2.68 -6.84 0.66
N PRO A 166 -3.83 -6.25 0.30
CA PRO A 166 -4.17 -4.87 0.63
C PRO A 166 -4.65 -4.71 2.09
N GLY A 167 -3.81 -5.12 3.07
CA GLY A 167 -4.20 -5.16 4.48
C GLY A 167 -4.56 -3.80 5.07
N VAL A 168 -3.76 -2.76 4.79
CA VAL A 168 -4.01 -1.39 5.28
C VAL A 168 -5.32 -0.84 4.71
N LEU A 169 -5.57 -1.09 3.42
CA LEU A 169 -6.79 -0.63 2.76
C LEU A 169 -8.03 -1.31 3.36
N MET A 170 -7.95 -2.62 3.62
CA MET A 170 -9.00 -3.38 4.29
C MET A 170 -9.27 -2.88 5.71
N THR A 171 -8.22 -2.66 6.50
CA THR A 171 -8.34 -2.13 7.88
C THR A 171 -8.96 -0.74 7.88
N ASN A 172 -8.56 0.14 6.97
CA ASN A 172 -9.14 1.48 6.84
C ASN A 172 -10.62 1.42 6.46
N SER A 173 -11.01 0.52 5.55
CA SER A 173 -12.40 0.29 5.19
C SER A 173 -13.28 -0.04 6.41
N PHE A 174 -12.84 -1.00 7.23
CA PHE A 174 -13.58 -1.35 8.46
C PHE A 174 -13.63 -0.19 9.46
N ARG A 175 -12.53 0.56 9.61
CA ARG A 175 -12.52 1.74 10.47
C ARG A 175 -13.52 2.79 9.99
N ASP A 176 -13.61 3.04 8.70
CA ASP A 176 -14.55 3.99 8.11
C ASP A 176 -16.00 3.55 8.35
N PHE A 177 -16.32 2.26 8.19
CA PHE A 177 -17.64 1.71 8.53
C PHE A 177 -18.00 1.91 10.01
N ILE A 178 -17.06 1.64 10.92
CA ILE A 178 -17.28 1.82 12.36
C ILE A 178 -17.46 3.31 12.71
N SER A 179 -16.78 4.20 12.00
CA SER A 179 -16.89 5.65 12.18
C SER A 179 -18.16 6.25 11.55
N GLY A 180 -18.96 5.43 10.84
CA GLY A 180 -20.19 5.86 10.18
C GLY A 180 -19.98 6.44 8.78
N ASP A 181 -18.75 6.45 8.26
CA ASP A 181 -18.45 6.89 6.88
C ASP A 181 -18.63 5.72 5.91
N MET A 182 -19.88 5.36 5.65
CA MET A 182 -20.25 4.19 4.84
C MET A 182 -19.74 4.30 3.39
N ILE A 183 -19.71 5.52 2.82
CA ILE A 183 -19.32 5.72 1.41
C ILE A 183 -17.81 5.46 1.26
N SER A 184 -16.99 6.08 2.09
CA SER A 184 -15.53 5.86 2.07
C SER A 184 -15.19 4.41 2.39
N GLY A 185 -15.86 3.83 3.41
CA GLY A 185 -15.70 2.43 3.78
C GLY A 185 -15.99 1.48 2.63
N LEU A 186 -17.10 1.68 1.90
CA LEU A 186 -17.47 0.83 0.75
C LEU A 186 -16.48 0.97 -0.42
N LEU A 187 -16.01 2.18 -0.70
CA LEU A 187 -15.04 2.41 -1.77
C LEU A 187 -13.70 1.72 -1.45
N HIS A 188 -13.16 1.89 -0.24
CA HIS A 188 -11.93 1.23 0.20
C HIS A 188 -12.07 -0.29 0.24
N PHE A 189 -13.24 -0.80 0.70
CA PHE A 189 -13.51 -2.24 0.69
C PHE A 189 -13.53 -2.81 -0.72
N SER A 190 -14.24 -2.17 -1.63
CA SER A 190 -14.33 -2.61 -3.02
C SER A 190 -12.96 -2.65 -3.70
N GLU A 191 -12.12 -1.65 -3.46
CA GLU A 191 -10.78 -1.60 -4.00
C GLU A 191 -9.88 -2.69 -3.41
N ALA A 192 -9.97 -2.92 -2.09
CA ALA A 192 -9.25 -4.01 -1.43
C ALA A 192 -9.67 -5.37 -1.98
N MET A 193 -10.97 -5.60 -2.17
CA MET A 193 -11.50 -6.84 -2.74
C MET A 193 -11.01 -7.07 -4.17
N ILE A 194 -11.07 -6.06 -5.03
CA ILE A 194 -10.55 -6.15 -6.41
C ILE A 194 -9.06 -6.50 -6.39
N THR A 195 -8.28 -5.83 -5.54
CA THR A 195 -6.84 -6.12 -5.41
C THR A 195 -6.59 -7.55 -4.95
N ALA A 196 -7.30 -8.03 -3.93
CA ALA A 196 -7.17 -9.39 -3.44
C ALA A 196 -7.52 -10.45 -4.50
N ILE A 197 -8.60 -10.21 -5.27
CA ILE A 197 -8.99 -11.08 -6.39
C ILE A 197 -7.90 -11.10 -7.47
N CYS A 198 -7.32 -9.95 -7.81
CA CYS A 198 -6.22 -9.87 -8.78
C CYS A 198 -4.99 -10.65 -8.34
N VAL A 199 -4.61 -10.51 -7.06
CA VAL A 199 -3.49 -11.26 -6.48
C VAL A 199 -3.76 -12.77 -6.51
N ALA A 200 -4.94 -13.18 -6.05
CA ALA A 200 -5.34 -14.60 -6.06
C ALA A 200 -5.34 -15.16 -7.49
N ALA A 201 -5.90 -14.43 -8.46
CA ALA A 201 -5.92 -14.85 -9.86
C ALA A 201 -4.51 -15.07 -10.42
N GLY A 202 -3.55 -14.18 -10.11
CA GLY A 202 -2.17 -14.33 -10.55
C GLY A 202 -1.50 -15.59 -9.98
N PHE A 203 -1.66 -15.87 -8.68
CA PHE A 203 -1.11 -17.08 -8.07
C PHE A 203 -1.80 -18.37 -8.55
N ILE A 204 -3.12 -18.35 -8.75
CA ILE A 204 -3.85 -19.49 -9.33
C ILE A 204 -3.35 -19.76 -10.75
N LEU A 205 -3.20 -18.70 -11.57
CA LEU A 205 -2.72 -18.84 -12.94
C LEU A 205 -1.29 -19.40 -12.98
N SER A 206 -0.41 -19.02 -12.05
CA SER A 206 0.93 -19.59 -11.94
C SER A 206 0.91 -21.09 -11.63
N LYS A 207 0.00 -21.54 -10.76
CA LYS A 207 -0.21 -22.98 -10.48
C LYS A 207 -0.74 -23.74 -11.70
N ILE A 208 -1.64 -23.15 -12.47
CA ILE A 208 -2.15 -23.79 -13.71
C ILE A 208 -1.04 -23.94 -14.75
N LEU A 209 -0.18 -22.92 -14.90
CA LEU A 209 0.88 -22.91 -15.92
C LEU A 209 2.05 -23.80 -15.58
N LEU A 210 2.47 -23.85 -14.31
CA LEU A 210 3.69 -24.53 -13.88
C LEU A 210 3.45 -25.61 -12.79
N GLY A 211 2.24 -25.78 -12.30
CA GLY A 211 1.94 -26.73 -11.22
C GLY A 211 2.18 -28.20 -11.59
N GLY A 212 2.25 -28.53 -12.86
CA GLY A 212 2.66 -29.87 -13.33
C GLY A 212 4.15 -30.18 -13.21
N MET A 213 4.98 -29.22 -12.73
CA MET A 213 6.42 -29.38 -12.50
C MET A 213 6.75 -29.85 -11.08
N LEU A 214 5.82 -29.82 -10.16
CA LEU A 214 5.90 -30.28 -8.78
C LEU A 214 4.97 -31.46 -8.56
#